data_4c456cba860e2a2f15f0fca70477fd44
#
_entry.id   4c456cba860e2a2f15f0fca70477fd44
#
_cell.length_a   1.000
_cell.length_b   1.000
_cell.length_c   1.000
_cell.angle_alpha   90.00
_cell.angle_beta   90.00
_cell.angle_gamma   90.00
#
_symmetry.space_group_name_H-M   'P 1'
#
loop_
_entity.id
_entity.type
_entity.pdbx_description
1 polymer ?
#
loop_
_entity_poly.entity_id
_entity_poly.type
_entity_poly.pdbx_seq_one_letter_code
_entity_poly.pdbx_strand_id
1 'polypeptide(L)'
;MKKAIYILAAALGLSLTASCVDLNMNPPSAASSENWYSSSDEIKMALNDLYRKAFYGLESEFWTDRRTDDWAQRDYVYELMNGSATSATAAFETYWQNTYKAISRAIRVIESIEKLGDPESLSALKAEAYFFRAYMYARLVICWGDAPFYINSISVDEAYEMGRTDKEIIKEQVYADYDAAIAGLPEDNSTGGVIRVDKATALACKARAAITWYDYAECERLCKEIIDMKKYELYPDYGELFTKKGYTSETIWALANSYSYEQFQAIKSFVLRTAGGTSVAQPSWDLLAAYECTDGKIITESPLFDPHDPYKNRDPRCAATFTVPGSVIYGITYDPSPLAKTILDTWNGSEVKNKDTKAVDVYASYNGCCLRKGAQDEWRELQANENPQIMVRYADVLLMWAESRIEQNNIDYSVLDAMNQVRARAYGVDVKETAKYPAVSTMDQSELRKILRRERRVEFAWEGRRFFDLRRWGLYEKACSHHYYGLPNKDAVKKYYDNGNWFWPYTPEIDEDGFADFTKMENDGLIVRYGIHKFDSKCLLFPIPEKEVLINKNLEQNPGY
;
A
#
# COMPACT_ATOMS: atom_id res chain seq x y z
N MET A 1 31.13 71.70 32.20
CA MET A 1 31.27 70.68 31.12
C MET A 1 31.68 69.29 31.63
N LYS A 2 32.75 69.13 32.46
CA LYS A 2 33.19 67.79 32.94
C LYS A 2 32.13 67.02 33.77
N LYS A 3 31.31 67.67 34.63
CA LYS A 3 30.25 67.04 35.42
C LYS A 3 29.06 66.50 34.57
N ALA A 4 28.77 67.17 33.45
CA ALA A 4 27.70 66.72 32.54
C ALA A 4 28.11 65.46 31.74
N ILE A 5 29.38 65.30 31.43
CA ILE A 5 29.92 64.13 30.75
C ILE A 5 29.92 62.88 31.65
N TYR A 6 30.17 63.04 32.93
CA TYR A 6 30.08 61.91 33.89
C TYR A 6 28.63 61.47 34.17
N ILE A 7 27.68 62.39 34.19
CA ILE A 7 26.27 62.07 34.32
C ILE A 7 25.74 61.35 33.03
N LEU A 8 26.19 61.79 31.89
CA LEU A 8 25.84 61.14 30.62
C LEU A 8 26.48 59.74 30.50
N ALA A 9 27.70 59.58 30.93
CA ALA A 9 28.37 58.26 30.96
C ALA A 9 27.76 57.31 31.99
N ALA A 10 27.33 57.80 33.17
CA ALA A 10 26.62 57.00 34.14
C ALA A 10 25.19 56.61 33.68
N ALA A 11 24.49 57.49 32.96
CA ALA A 11 23.19 57.20 32.36
C ALA A 11 23.29 56.16 31.21
N LEU A 12 24.34 56.24 30.38
CA LEU A 12 24.62 55.21 29.37
C LEU A 12 25.05 53.87 29.97
N GLY A 13 25.79 53.87 31.09
CA GLY A 13 26.18 52.65 31.80
C GLY A 13 25.02 51.92 32.47
N LEU A 14 24.02 52.65 32.94
CA LEU A 14 22.80 52.12 33.54
C LEU A 14 21.77 51.60 32.50
N SER A 15 21.83 52.10 31.26
CA SER A 15 20.98 51.57 30.17
C SER A 15 21.51 50.28 29.53
N LEU A 16 22.78 49.89 29.80
CA LEU A 16 23.37 48.65 29.30
C LEU A 16 23.16 47.45 30.25
N THR A 17 22.66 47.67 31.47
CA THR A 17 22.39 46.58 32.44
C THR A 17 20.90 46.12 32.48
N ALA A 18 20.04 46.75 31.67
CA ALA A 18 18.61 46.37 31.59
C ALA A 18 18.27 45.45 30.42
N SER A 19 19.28 44.86 29.79
CA SER A 19 19.10 43.90 28.67
C SER A 19 19.43 42.47 29.11
N CYS A 20 18.88 42.04 30.25
CA CYS A 20 18.60 40.62 30.43
C CYS A 20 17.17 40.35 29.90
N VAL A 21 17.00 40.51 28.61
CA VAL A 21 15.89 39.86 27.93
C VAL A 21 16.26 38.38 27.90
N ASP A 22 15.47 37.58 28.56
CA ASP A 22 15.57 36.14 28.49
C ASP A 22 15.45 35.76 27.00
N LEU A 23 16.58 35.38 26.40
CA LEU A 23 16.66 35.02 24.98
C LEU A 23 15.95 33.70 24.69
N ASN A 24 15.45 33.01 25.73
CA ASN A 24 14.61 31.80 25.64
C ASN A 24 13.11 32.10 25.57
N MET A 25 12.69 33.36 25.39
CA MET A 25 11.28 33.67 25.23
C MET A 25 10.76 33.12 23.88
N ASN A 26 9.91 32.11 23.97
CA ASN A 26 9.16 31.65 22.81
C ASN A 26 8.26 32.79 22.29
N PRO A 27 8.15 33.02 20.97
CA PRO A 27 7.28 34.03 20.41
C PRO A 27 5.85 33.83 20.92
N PRO A 28 5.19 34.82 21.58
CA PRO A 28 3.85 34.65 22.12
C PRO A 28 2.76 34.41 21.04
N SER A 29 3.11 34.60 19.78
CA SER A 29 2.21 34.44 18.61
C SER A 29 2.57 33.23 17.73
N ALA A 30 3.59 32.45 18.10
CA ALA A 30 3.96 31.24 17.37
C ALA A 30 3.82 30.02 18.29
N ALA A 31 3.35 28.91 17.74
CA ALA A 31 3.32 27.64 18.42
C ALA A 31 4.75 27.24 18.82
N SER A 32 5.04 27.16 20.11
CA SER A 32 6.30 26.69 20.66
C SER A 32 6.10 25.33 21.33
N SER A 33 7.16 24.54 21.43
CA SER A 33 7.10 23.23 22.10
C SER A 33 6.68 23.29 23.56
N GLU A 34 6.78 24.45 24.21
CA GLU A 34 6.38 24.66 25.61
C GLU A 34 4.92 25.06 25.78
N ASN A 35 4.33 25.75 24.79
CA ASN A 35 2.97 26.25 24.84
C ASN A 35 1.98 25.46 24.00
N TRP A 36 2.47 24.56 23.13
CA TRP A 36 1.67 23.68 22.28
C TRP A 36 1.24 22.45 23.08
N TYR A 37 0.11 21.86 22.75
CA TYR A 37 -0.52 20.73 23.44
C TYR A 37 -1.16 21.09 24.80
N SER A 38 -1.54 22.34 25.01
CA SER A 38 -2.16 22.82 26.26
C SER A 38 -3.68 22.70 26.26
N SER A 39 -4.29 22.46 25.09
CA SER A 39 -5.73 22.34 24.91
C SER A 39 -6.13 21.12 24.06
N SER A 40 -7.39 20.69 24.22
CA SER A 40 -7.97 19.60 23.42
C SER A 40 -7.87 19.86 21.91
N ASP A 41 -8.02 21.12 21.48
CA ASP A 41 -7.98 21.45 20.06
C ASP A 41 -6.56 21.37 19.49
N GLU A 42 -5.55 21.78 20.26
CA GLU A 42 -4.14 21.64 19.87
C GLU A 42 -3.72 20.16 19.79
N ILE A 43 -4.17 19.33 20.73
CA ILE A 43 -3.97 17.90 20.72
C ILE A 43 -4.61 17.26 19.48
N LYS A 44 -5.85 17.66 19.13
CA LYS A 44 -6.52 17.22 17.89
C LYS A 44 -5.76 17.64 16.64
N MET A 45 -5.25 18.88 16.59
CA MET A 45 -4.43 19.34 15.47
C MET A 45 -3.14 18.53 15.31
N ALA A 46 -2.48 18.19 16.42
CA ALA A 46 -1.29 17.35 16.40
C ALA A 46 -1.59 15.92 15.90
N LEU A 47 -2.72 15.35 16.32
CA LEU A 47 -3.18 14.05 15.82
C LEU A 47 -3.59 14.11 14.34
N ASN A 48 -4.23 15.20 13.89
CA ASN A 48 -4.59 15.36 12.48
C ASN A 48 -3.38 15.29 11.55
N ASP A 49 -2.22 15.75 12.00
CA ASP A 49 -0.98 15.65 11.22
C ASP A 49 -0.56 14.20 10.99
N LEU A 50 -0.90 13.25 11.87
CA LEU A 50 -0.60 11.84 11.73
C LEU A 50 -1.42 11.13 10.65
N TYR A 51 -2.48 11.75 10.12
CA TYR A 51 -3.25 11.26 8.97
C TYR A 51 -2.66 11.69 7.62
N ARG A 52 -1.61 12.52 7.61
CA ARG A 52 -1.03 13.00 6.36
C ARG A 52 -0.40 11.88 5.56
N LYS A 53 -0.68 11.85 4.28
CA LYS A 53 -0.16 10.88 3.31
C LYS A 53 1.36 10.72 3.35
N ALA A 54 2.10 11.79 3.69
CA ALA A 54 3.56 11.76 3.78
C ALA A 54 4.10 10.67 4.72
N PHE A 55 3.33 10.30 5.76
CA PHE A 55 3.72 9.23 6.69
C PHE A 55 3.46 7.82 6.14
N TYR A 56 2.68 7.68 5.06
CA TYR A 56 2.22 6.41 4.51
C TYR A 56 2.76 6.13 3.11
N GLY A 57 3.87 6.75 2.74
CA GLY A 57 4.49 6.53 1.43
C GLY A 57 4.93 5.09 1.17
N LEU A 58 5.14 4.31 2.24
CA LEU A 58 5.45 2.90 2.14
C LEU A 58 4.22 2.05 1.77
N GLU A 59 3.04 2.43 2.26
CA GLU A 59 1.76 1.78 2.03
C GLU A 59 0.92 2.46 0.95
N SER A 60 1.54 3.32 0.14
CA SER A 60 0.87 3.98 -0.98
C SER A 60 0.38 2.92 -1.97
N GLU A 61 -0.94 2.87 -2.21
CA GLU A 61 -1.65 1.86 -2.99
C GLU A 61 -0.88 1.35 -4.21
N PHE A 62 -0.82 2.17 -5.24
CA PHE A 62 -0.22 1.76 -6.50
C PHE A 62 1.30 1.58 -6.41
N TRP A 63 2.01 2.44 -5.69
CA TRP A 63 3.47 2.43 -5.66
C TRP A 63 4.08 1.34 -4.75
N THR A 64 3.29 0.74 -3.87
CA THR A 64 3.78 -0.37 -3.05
C THR A 64 4.04 -1.61 -3.89
N ASP A 65 3.16 -1.88 -4.86
CA ASP A 65 3.25 -3.07 -5.71
C ASP A 65 4.44 -3.07 -6.67
N ARG A 66 5.16 -1.96 -6.85
CA ARG A 66 6.44 -1.93 -7.58
C ARG A 66 7.53 -2.83 -6.95
N ARG A 67 7.29 -3.33 -5.74
CA ARG A 67 8.15 -4.27 -5.00
C ARG A 67 7.70 -5.71 -5.17
N THR A 68 6.93 -6.01 -6.19
CA THR A 68 6.27 -7.31 -6.38
C THR A 68 6.27 -7.75 -7.85
N ASP A 69 5.86 -8.98 -8.07
CA ASP A 69 5.60 -9.60 -9.37
C ASP A 69 4.32 -9.09 -10.05
N ASP A 70 3.45 -8.36 -9.35
CA ASP A 70 2.20 -7.80 -9.89
C ASP A 70 2.40 -6.47 -10.66
N TRP A 71 3.60 -5.93 -10.59
CA TRP A 71 3.98 -4.67 -11.22
C TRP A 71 4.87 -4.88 -12.43
N ALA A 72 4.71 -4.06 -13.43
CA ALA A 72 5.57 -4.03 -14.59
C ALA A 72 5.85 -2.57 -15.00
N GLN A 73 7.12 -2.19 -15.09
CA GLN A 73 7.53 -0.83 -15.43
C GLN A 73 8.53 -0.81 -16.58
N ARG A 74 8.33 0.10 -17.53
CA ARG A 74 9.26 0.30 -18.63
C ARG A 74 10.56 0.92 -18.12
N ASP A 75 11.68 0.34 -18.55
CA ASP A 75 13.04 0.87 -18.34
C ASP A 75 13.48 1.01 -16.87
N TYR A 76 12.76 0.39 -15.92
CA TYR A 76 13.13 0.44 -14.52
C TYR A 76 12.65 -0.80 -13.75
N VAL A 77 13.52 -1.33 -12.91
CA VAL A 77 13.19 -2.36 -11.92
C VAL A 77 13.50 -1.81 -10.53
N TYR A 78 12.55 -1.92 -9.62
CA TYR A 78 12.72 -1.40 -8.27
C TYR A 78 13.88 -2.10 -7.54
N GLU A 79 14.65 -1.35 -6.74
CA GLU A 79 15.93 -1.79 -6.18
C GLU A 79 15.82 -3.03 -5.30
N LEU A 80 14.68 -3.24 -4.63
CA LEU A 80 14.44 -4.47 -3.85
C LEU A 80 14.22 -5.70 -4.75
N MET A 81 13.66 -5.51 -5.95
CA MET A 81 13.35 -6.59 -6.88
C MET A 81 14.59 -7.02 -7.69
N ASN A 82 15.59 -6.15 -7.84
CA ASN A 82 16.81 -6.45 -8.59
C ASN A 82 18.08 -6.56 -7.71
N GLY A 83 17.94 -6.50 -6.38
CA GLY A 83 19.06 -6.62 -5.44
C GLY A 83 19.97 -5.39 -5.37
N SER A 84 19.67 -4.28 -6.06
CA SER A 84 20.52 -3.09 -6.08
C SER A 84 20.26 -2.10 -4.94
N ALA A 85 19.32 -2.38 -4.04
CA ALA A 85 19.05 -1.53 -2.88
C ALA A 85 20.30 -1.32 -2.02
N THR A 86 20.52 -0.07 -1.60
CA THR A 86 21.63 0.34 -0.73
C THR A 86 21.15 1.25 0.38
N SER A 87 21.97 1.46 1.40
CA SER A 87 21.70 2.41 2.50
C SER A 87 21.57 3.86 2.03
N ALA A 88 22.10 4.22 0.85
CA ALA A 88 21.98 5.53 0.22
C ALA A 88 20.70 5.69 -0.64
N THR A 89 19.88 4.64 -0.78
CA THR A 89 18.63 4.74 -1.57
C THR A 89 17.63 5.66 -0.86
N ALA A 90 17.34 6.81 -1.47
CA ALA A 90 16.59 7.92 -0.87
C ALA A 90 15.17 7.56 -0.36
N ALA A 91 14.53 6.57 -0.97
CA ALA A 91 13.21 6.13 -0.54
C ALA A 91 13.22 5.57 0.89
N PHE A 92 14.25 4.79 1.26
CA PHE A 92 14.36 4.20 2.60
C PHE A 92 14.65 5.26 3.67
N GLU A 93 15.48 6.27 3.34
CA GLU A 93 15.70 7.43 4.21
C GLU A 93 14.37 8.15 4.50
N THR A 94 13.59 8.43 3.47
CA THR A 94 12.27 9.09 3.61
C THR A 94 11.31 8.26 4.47
N TYR A 95 11.22 6.95 4.25
CA TYR A 95 10.34 6.07 5.05
C TYR A 95 10.76 6.00 6.50
N TRP A 96 12.05 5.86 6.77
CA TRP A 96 12.63 5.84 8.11
C TRP A 96 12.31 7.12 8.86
N GLN A 97 12.70 8.26 8.31
CA GLN A 97 12.49 9.57 8.92
C GLN A 97 11.02 9.87 9.19
N ASN A 98 10.13 9.59 8.22
CA ASN A 98 8.71 9.82 8.41
C ASN A 98 8.11 8.89 9.47
N THR A 99 8.61 7.67 9.59
CA THR A 99 8.17 6.73 10.63
C THR A 99 8.53 7.25 12.02
N TYR A 100 9.79 7.67 12.25
CA TYR A 100 10.22 8.22 13.54
C TYR A 100 9.58 9.58 13.85
N LYS A 101 9.36 10.43 12.85
CA LYS A 101 8.59 11.67 13.06
C LYS A 101 7.17 11.38 13.55
N ALA A 102 6.50 10.38 13.00
CA ALA A 102 5.16 10.01 13.46
C ALA A 102 5.18 9.41 14.87
N ILE A 103 6.15 8.53 15.19
CA ILE A 103 6.35 7.98 16.54
C ILE A 103 6.54 9.11 17.56
N SER A 104 7.46 10.03 17.30
CA SER A 104 7.74 11.17 18.19
C SER A 104 6.51 12.04 18.42
N ARG A 105 5.68 12.28 17.38
CA ARG A 105 4.43 13.03 17.53
C ARG A 105 3.40 12.30 18.38
N ALA A 106 3.23 11.00 18.17
CA ALA A 106 2.32 10.19 18.97
C ALA A 106 2.74 10.18 20.46
N ILE A 107 4.04 10.02 20.75
CA ILE A 107 4.60 10.08 22.10
C ILE A 107 4.30 11.44 22.74
N ARG A 108 4.54 12.55 22.06
CA ARG A 108 4.27 13.89 22.59
C ARG A 108 2.78 14.11 22.92
N VAL A 109 1.88 13.57 22.11
CA VAL A 109 0.43 13.63 22.42
C VAL A 109 0.14 12.86 23.70
N ILE A 110 0.66 11.64 23.85
CA ILE A 110 0.46 10.82 25.04
C ILE A 110 0.96 11.56 26.29
N GLU A 111 2.22 12.00 26.28
CA GLU A 111 2.83 12.72 27.41
C GLU A 111 2.09 14.02 27.77
N SER A 112 1.58 14.71 26.75
CA SER A 112 0.86 15.97 26.99
C SER A 112 -0.49 15.74 27.64
N ILE A 113 -1.21 14.68 27.27
CA ILE A 113 -2.46 14.30 27.94
C ILE A 113 -2.17 13.87 29.38
N GLU A 114 -1.09 13.12 29.62
CA GLU A 114 -0.65 12.74 30.97
C GLU A 114 -0.31 13.95 31.84
N LYS A 115 0.39 14.95 31.29
CA LYS A 115 0.67 16.22 32.00
C LYS A 115 -0.59 17.00 32.36
N LEU A 116 -1.67 16.87 31.59
CA LEU A 116 -2.97 17.44 31.90
C LEU A 116 -3.76 16.64 32.95
N GLY A 117 -3.20 15.55 33.46
CA GLY A 117 -3.82 14.69 34.49
C GLY A 117 -4.78 13.65 33.90
N ASP A 118 -4.56 13.23 32.66
CA ASP A 118 -5.37 12.18 31.98
C ASP A 118 -6.88 12.44 32.03
N PRO A 119 -7.39 13.61 31.63
CA PRO A 119 -8.82 13.86 31.73
C PRO A 119 -9.60 12.92 30.81
N GLU A 120 -10.73 12.38 31.29
CA GLU A 120 -11.60 11.43 30.56
C GLU A 120 -12.01 11.97 29.19
N SER A 121 -12.17 13.27 29.04
CA SER A 121 -12.50 13.93 27.77
C SER A 121 -11.42 13.80 26.69
N LEU A 122 -10.20 13.40 27.05
CA LEU A 122 -9.07 13.19 26.14
C LEU A 122 -8.71 11.71 25.96
N SER A 123 -9.42 10.78 26.62
CA SER A 123 -9.12 9.34 26.59
C SER A 123 -9.12 8.77 25.17
N ALA A 124 -10.10 9.13 24.34
CA ALA A 124 -10.17 8.70 22.95
C ALA A 124 -9.01 9.26 22.11
N LEU A 125 -8.56 10.50 22.36
CA LEU A 125 -7.40 11.07 21.67
C LEU A 125 -6.08 10.40 22.10
N LYS A 126 -5.97 10.03 23.39
CA LYS A 126 -4.84 9.24 23.88
C LYS A 126 -4.79 7.85 23.25
N ALA A 127 -5.94 7.20 23.15
CA ALA A 127 -6.07 5.90 22.48
C ALA A 127 -5.70 5.96 20.99
N GLU A 128 -6.06 7.06 20.32
CA GLU A 128 -5.66 7.32 18.94
C GLU A 128 -4.15 7.51 18.82
N ALA A 129 -3.50 8.17 19.75
CA ALA A 129 -2.04 8.32 19.77
C ALA A 129 -1.34 6.96 20.00
N TYR A 130 -1.86 6.10 20.87
CA TYR A 130 -1.38 4.73 21.03
C TYR A 130 -1.50 3.93 19.72
N PHE A 131 -2.64 4.04 19.01
CA PHE A 131 -2.80 3.41 17.70
C PHE A 131 -1.69 3.81 16.72
N PHE A 132 -1.41 5.12 16.58
CA PHE A 132 -0.37 5.57 15.65
C PHE A 132 1.03 5.14 16.07
N ARG A 133 1.35 5.14 17.37
CA ARG A 133 2.63 4.64 17.85
C ARG A 133 2.81 3.15 17.54
N ALA A 134 1.79 2.34 17.83
CA ALA A 134 1.77 0.92 17.51
C ALA A 134 1.94 0.66 16.01
N TYR A 135 1.18 1.36 15.16
CA TYR A 135 1.23 1.20 13.72
C TYR A 135 2.63 1.48 13.16
N MET A 136 3.26 2.55 13.62
CA MET A 136 4.58 2.96 13.15
C MET A 136 5.70 2.04 13.65
N TYR A 137 5.64 1.57 14.90
CA TYR A 137 6.60 0.57 15.40
C TYR A 137 6.39 -0.80 14.75
N ALA A 138 5.15 -1.24 14.49
CA ALA A 138 4.89 -2.45 13.71
C ALA A 138 5.54 -2.37 12.32
N ARG A 139 5.44 -1.21 11.65
CA ARG A 139 6.12 -0.96 10.37
C ARG A 139 7.63 -1.10 10.48
N LEU A 140 8.26 -0.53 11.53
CA LEU A 140 9.70 -0.65 11.74
C LEU A 140 10.12 -2.12 11.86
N VAL A 141 9.44 -2.88 12.72
CA VAL A 141 9.72 -4.32 12.90
C VAL A 141 9.55 -5.08 11.58
N ILE A 142 8.45 -4.85 10.86
CA ILE A 142 8.15 -5.55 9.61
C ILE A 142 9.20 -5.24 8.53
N CYS A 143 9.68 -4.01 8.43
CA CYS A 143 10.53 -3.57 7.33
C CYS A 143 12.03 -3.59 7.66
N TRP A 144 12.42 -3.25 8.90
CA TRP A 144 13.84 -3.13 9.31
C TRP A 144 14.28 -4.14 10.36
N GLY A 145 13.35 -4.85 11.01
CA GLY A 145 13.66 -5.74 12.13
C GLY A 145 13.93 -4.95 13.40
N ASP A 146 15.09 -5.23 14.04
CA ASP A 146 15.51 -4.47 15.21
C ASP A 146 15.71 -3.00 14.87
N ALA A 147 15.31 -2.09 15.78
CA ALA A 147 15.32 -0.66 15.52
C ALA A 147 15.51 0.13 16.83
N PRO A 148 15.97 1.40 16.80
CA PRO A 148 15.92 2.27 17.97
C PRO A 148 14.50 2.37 18.52
N PHE A 149 14.35 2.16 19.82
CA PHE A 149 13.06 2.04 20.47
C PHE A 149 12.94 2.89 21.72
N TYR A 150 11.90 3.70 21.81
CA TYR A 150 11.58 4.55 22.95
C TYR A 150 10.09 4.82 23.02
N ILE A 151 9.55 4.97 24.23
CA ILE A 151 8.12 5.22 24.47
C ILE A 151 7.85 6.57 25.13
N ASN A 152 8.90 7.28 25.51
CA ASN A 152 8.88 8.64 26.04
C ASN A 152 9.73 9.56 25.17
N SER A 153 9.52 10.87 25.27
CA SER A 153 10.36 11.84 24.56
C SER A 153 11.81 11.74 25.02
N ILE A 154 12.73 11.72 24.06
CA ILE A 154 14.17 11.65 24.29
C ILE A 154 14.85 12.92 23.77
N SER A 155 15.99 13.25 24.34
CA SER A 155 16.86 14.31 23.86
C SER A 155 17.61 13.90 22.58
N VAL A 156 18.18 14.86 21.88
CA VAL A 156 19.02 14.61 20.70
C VAL A 156 20.25 13.79 21.06
N ASP A 157 20.87 14.05 22.21
CA ASP A 157 22.04 13.32 22.69
C ASP A 157 21.71 11.86 22.99
N GLU A 158 20.58 11.59 23.67
CA GLU A 158 20.10 10.23 23.90
C GLU A 158 19.83 9.49 22.58
N ALA A 159 19.24 10.18 21.60
CA ALA A 159 18.97 9.59 20.29
C ALA A 159 20.24 9.15 19.56
N TYR A 160 21.34 9.92 19.69
CA TYR A 160 22.63 9.59 19.07
C TYR A 160 23.38 8.46 19.78
N GLU A 161 23.06 8.17 21.03
CA GLU A 161 23.67 7.06 21.79
C GLU A 161 22.83 5.76 21.70
N MET A 162 21.62 5.82 21.11
CA MET A 162 20.69 4.71 21.09
C MET A 162 21.06 3.68 20.02
N GLY A 163 21.31 2.43 20.45
CA GLY A 163 21.44 1.28 19.56
C GLY A 163 20.09 0.71 19.13
N ARG A 164 20.12 -0.44 18.47
CA ARG A 164 18.92 -1.19 18.05
C ARG A 164 18.42 -2.04 19.22
N THR A 165 17.12 -2.00 19.44
CA THR A 165 16.40 -2.88 20.37
C THR A 165 15.91 -4.10 19.61
N ASP A 166 15.96 -5.27 20.25
CA ASP A 166 15.43 -6.51 19.71
C ASP A 166 13.95 -6.34 19.32
N LYS A 167 13.63 -6.77 18.13
CA LYS A 167 12.27 -6.67 17.56
C LYS A 167 11.19 -7.34 18.43
N GLU A 168 11.52 -8.39 19.17
CA GLU A 168 10.54 -9.06 20.03
C GLU A 168 10.09 -8.15 21.18
N ILE A 169 11.01 -7.36 21.77
CA ILE A 169 10.67 -6.34 22.78
C ILE A 169 9.75 -5.26 22.16
N ILE A 170 10.06 -4.85 20.93
CA ILE A 170 9.25 -3.85 20.23
C ILE A 170 7.84 -4.40 19.95
N LYS A 171 7.73 -5.67 19.54
CA LYS A 171 6.43 -6.35 19.30
C LYS A 171 5.55 -6.39 20.55
N GLU A 172 6.14 -6.67 21.71
CA GLU A 172 5.40 -6.65 23.00
C GLU A 172 4.76 -5.27 23.24
N GLN A 173 5.53 -4.19 23.04
CA GLN A 173 5.00 -2.84 23.18
C GLN A 173 3.96 -2.49 22.10
N VAL A 174 4.17 -2.93 20.87
CA VAL A 174 3.19 -2.75 19.79
C VAL A 174 1.85 -3.38 20.16
N TYR A 175 1.86 -4.59 20.71
CA TYR A 175 0.63 -5.24 21.17
C TYR A 175 -0.01 -4.48 22.33
N ALA A 176 0.77 -4.06 23.33
CA ALA A 176 0.26 -3.26 24.44
C ALA A 176 -0.38 -1.94 24.00
N ASP A 177 0.24 -1.25 23.05
CA ASP A 177 -0.29 0.00 22.50
C ASP A 177 -1.58 -0.24 21.69
N TYR A 178 -1.64 -1.29 20.88
CA TYR A 178 -2.88 -1.64 20.19
C TYR A 178 -3.99 -2.03 21.19
N ASP A 179 -3.68 -2.76 22.27
CA ASP A 179 -4.66 -3.11 23.27
C ASP A 179 -5.20 -1.86 24.00
N ALA A 180 -4.31 -0.91 24.32
CA ALA A 180 -4.71 0.39 24.87
C ALA A 180 -5.59 1.19 23.87
N ALA A 181 -5.25 1.15 22.59
CA ALA A 181 -6.05 1.77 21.55
C ALA A 181 -7.44 1.11 21.41
N ILE A 182 -7.51 -0.22 21.37
CA ILE A 182 -8.77 -0.98 21.27
C ILE A 182 -9.68 -0.70 22.48
N ALA A 183 -9.10 -0.60 23.66
CA ALA A 183 -9.86 -0.32 24.89
C ALA A 183 -10.39 1.12 24.94
N GLY A 184 -9.67 2.11 24.42
CA GLY A 184 -10.00 3.53 24.55
C GLY A 184 -10.68 4.16 23.32
N LEU A 185 -10.61 3.53 22.14
CA LEU A 185 -11.24 4.03 20.93
C LEU A 185 -12.74 3.70 20.89
N PRO A 186 -13.60 4.62 20.47
CA PRO A 186 -15.02 4.37 20.27
C PRO A 186 -15.23 3.42 19.06
N GLU A 187 -16.40 2.76 19.02
CA GLU A 187 -16.81 1.93 17.88
C GLU A 187 -17.09 2.76 16.62
N ASP A 188 -17.50 4.01 16.78
CA ASP A 188 -17.62 5.01 15.72
C ASP A 188 -16.93 6.30 16.15
N ASN A 189 -15.86 6.66 15.47
CA ASN A 189 -15.08 7.86 15.69
C ASN A 189 -15.28 8.88 14.56
N SER A 190 -16.48 8.92 13.97
CA SER A 190 -16.83 9.91 12.97
C SER A 190 -17.44 11.16 13.61
N THR A 191 -16.97 12.35 13.25
CA THR A 191 -17.51 13.61 13.72
C THR A 191 -17.53 14.64 12.60
N GLY A 192 -18.72 15.14 12.27
CA GLY A 192 -18.87 16.17 11.24
C GLY A 192 -18.42 15.73 9.83
N GLY A 193 -18.54 14.45 9.50
CA GLY A 193 -18.08 13.89 8.22
C GLY A 193 -16.59 13.58 8.16
N VAL A 194 -15.83 13.82 9.25
CA VAL A 194 -14.43 13.43 9.39
C VAL A 194 -14.37 12.07 10.07
N ILE A 195 -13.79 11.08 9.38
CA ILE A 195 -13.61 9.72 9.91
C ILE A 195 -12.18 9.62 10.45
N ARG A 196 -12.09 9.29 11.72
CA ARG A 196 -10.83 9.02 12.44
C ARG A 196 -10.69 7.53 12.68
N VAL A 197 -9.52 7.09 13.11
CA VAL A 197 -9.33 5.68 13.53
C VAL A 197 -10.28 5.35 14.69
N ASP A 198 -10.91 4.20 14.60
CA ASP A 198 -11.87 3.68 15.54
C ASP A 198 -11.42 2.31 16.10
N LYS A 199 -12.23 1.71 16.97
CA LYS A 199 -11.92 0.39 17.56
C LYS A 199 -11.69 -0.67 16.49
N ALA A 200 -12.51 -0.71 15.44
CA ALA A 200 -12.36 -1.69 14.36
C ALA A 200 -11.06 -1.50 13.57
N THR A 201 -10.65 -0.26 13.37
CA THR A 201 -9.36 0.08 12.75
C THR A 201 -8.18 -0.47 13.56
N ALA A 202 -8.20 -0.28 14.89
CA ALA A 202 -7.15 -0.78 15.78
C ALA A 202 -7.09 -2.31 15.79
N LEU A 203 -8.25 -2.97 15.89
CA LEU A 203 -8.37 -4.44 15.79
C LEU A 203 -7.80 -4.96 14.47
N ALA A 204 -8.17 -4.38 13.33
CA ALA A 204 -7.74 -4.82 12.02
C ALA A 204 -6.24 -4.61 11.78
N CYS A 205 -5.66 -3.49 12.25
CA CYS A 205 -4.23 -3.24 12.13
C CYS A 205 -3.41 -4.14 13.07
N LYS A 206 -3.89 -4.44 14.29
CA LYS A 206 -3.29 -5.43 15.18
C LYS A 206 -3.35 -6.82 14.56
N ALA A 207 -4.50 -7.23 13.97
CA ALA A 207 -4.63 -8.50 13.28
C ALA A 207 -3.64 -8.65 12.12
N ARG A 208 -3.42 -7.56 11.36
CA ARG A 208 -2.43 -7.55 10.27
C ARG A 208 -0.99 -7.66 10.78
N ALA A 209 -0.67 -7.07 11.92
CA ALA A 209 0.63 -7.26 12.58
C ALA A 209 0.77 -8.71 13.06
N ALA A 210 -0.25 -9.25 13.72
CA ALA A 210 -0.26 -10.62 14.22
C ALA A 210 -0.05 -11.66 13.11
N ILE A 211 -0.80 -11.58 11.99
CA ILE A 211 -0.64 -12.54 10.88
C ILE A 211 0.75 -12.41 10.22
N THR A 212 1.32 -11.19 10.17
CA THR A 212 2.67 -10.97 9.64
C THR A 212 3.74 -11.59 10.55
N TRP A 213 3.47 -11.69 11.83
CA TRP A 213 4.35 -12.31 12.83
C TRP A 213 4.00 -13.77 13.13
N TYR A 214 3.11 -14.38 12.33
CA TYR A 214 2.66 -15.78 12.45
C TYR A 214 1.88 -16.08 13.74
N ASP A 215 1.37 -15.05 14.44
CA ASP A 215 0.46 -15.20 15.57
C ASP A 215 -0.99 -15.35 15.04
N TYR A 216 -1.23 -16.54 14.50
CA TYR A 216 -2.51 -16.85 13.87
C TYR A 216 -3.66 -16.87 14.87
N ALA A 217 -3.41 -17.29 16.12
CA ALA A 217 -4.44 -17.33 17.15
C ALA A 217 -4.95 -15.93 17.51
N GLU A 218 -4.04 -14.96 17.69
CA GLU A 218 -4.41 -13.58 17.95
C GLU A 218 -5.07 -12.93 16.71
N CYS A 219 -4.56 -13.19 15.51
CA CYS A 219 -5.19 -12.70 14.28
C CYS A 219 -6.63 -13.22 14.13
N GLU A 220 -6.87 -14.52 14.35
CA GLU A 220 -8.20 -15.14 14.33
C GLU A 220 -9.14 -14.43 15.32
N ARG A 221 -8.70 -14.26 16.57
CA ARG A 221 -9.49 -13.61 17.63
C ARG A 221 -9.91 -12.19 17.25
N LEU A 222 -8.95 -11.37 16.79
CA LEU A 222 -9.17 -9.98 16.44
C LEU A 222 -10.10 -9.83 15.22
N CYS A 223 -9.87 -10.62 14.18
CA CYS A 223 -10.75 -10.62 13.00
C CYS A 223 -12.16 -11.06 13.35
N LYS A 224 -12.30 -12.08 14.21
CA LYS A 224 -13.61 -12.56 14.69
C LYS A 224 -14.35 -11.46 15.45
N GLU A 225 -13.67 -10.68 16.28
CA GLU A 225 -14.29 -9.54 16.98
C GLU A 225 -14.88 -8.51 15.99
N ILE A 226 -14.14 -8.18 14.89
CA ILE A 226 -14.66 -7.29 13.86
C ILE A 226 -15.87 -7.88 13.13
N ILE A 227 -15.82 -9.17 12.78
CA ILE A 227 -16.93 -9.88 12.12
C ILE A 227 -18.18 -9.84 13.01
N ASP A 228 -18.03 -10.08 14.30
CA ASP A 228 -19.13 -10.10 15.28
C ASP A 228 -19.74 -8.72 15.54
N MET A 229 -19.03 -7.63 15.27
CA MET A 229 -19.59 -6.26 15.31
C MET A 229 -20.73 -6.09 14.32
N LYS A 230 -20.75 -6.83 13.20
CA LYS A 230 -21.75 -6.71 12.13
C LYS A 230 -21.91 -5.27 11.60
N LYS A 231 -20.83 -4.49 11.67
CA LYS A 231 -20.77 -3.09 11.24
C LYS A 231 -20.41 -2.97 9.78
N TYR A 232 -19.68 -3.96 9.22
CA TYR A 232 -19.12 -3.91 7.88
C TYR A 232 -19.72 -4.99 6.99
N GLU A 233 -19.83 -4.66 5.69
CA GLU A 233 -20.28 -5.55 4.64
C GLU A 233 -19.41 -5.37 3.40
N LEU A 234 -19.23 -6.43 2.60
CA LEU A 234 -18.57 -6.31 1.32
C LEU A 234 -19.36 -5.35 0.41
N TYR A 235 -18.69 -4.37 -0.18
CA TYR A 235 -19.32 -3.47 -1.12
C TYR A 235 -19.76 -4.25 -2.38
N PRO A 236 -20.99 -4.11 -2.84
CA PRO A 236 -21.55 -5.01 -3.86
C PRO A 236 -20.79 -5.04 -5.18
N ASP A 237 -20.30 -3.90 -5.65
CA ASP A 237 -19.53 -3.79 -6.89
C ASP A 237 -18.04 -3.60 -6.60
N TYR A 238 -17.23 -4.62 -6.92
CA TYR A 238 -15.79 -4.58 -6.70
C TYR A 238 -15.10 -3.45 -7.46
N GLY A 239 -15.49 -3.20 -8.71
CA GLY A 239 -14.88 -2.15 -9.53
C GLY A 239 -15.20 -0.75 -9.02
N GLU A 240 -16.46 -0.52 -8.63
CA GLU A 240 -16.91 0.76 -8.12
C GLU A 240 -16.35 1.11 -6.74
N LEU A 241 -16.01 0.12 -5.91
CA LEU A 241 -15.46 0.33 -4.56
C LEU A 241 -14.30 1.35 -4.57
N PHE A 242 -13.42 1.26 -5.57
CA PHE A 242 -12.21 2.08 -5.67
C PHE A 242 -12.42 3.45 -6.34
N THR A 243 -13.63 3.72 -6.82
CA THR A 243 -13.99 5.02 -7.42
C THR A 243 -14.80 5.92 -6.48
N LYS A 244 -15.13 5.44 -5.28
CA LYS A 244 -15.94 6.20 -4.32
C LYS A 244 -15.10 7.28 -3.64
N LYS A 245 -15.67 8.49 -3.54
CA LYS A 245 -15.05 9.66 -2.89
C LYS A 245 -15.17 9.65 -1.35
N GLY A 246 -15.68 8.59 -0.77
CA GLY A 246 -15.89 8.45 0.67
C GLY A 246 -15.81 7.00 1.13
N TYR A 247 -16.03 6.83 2.42
CA TYR A 247 -16.11 5.49 3.01
C TYR A 247 -17.35 4.75 2.50
N THR A 248 -17.18 3.46 2.28
CA THR A 248 -18.25 2.53 1.90
C THR A 248 -18.54 1.58 3.06
N SER A 249 -19.56 0.71 2.90
CA SER A 249 -19.85 -0.36 3.87
C SER A 249 -18.66 -1.32 4.12
N GLU A 250 -17.71 -1.38 3.19
CA GLU A 250 -16.52 -2.24 3.28
C GLU A 250 -15.30 -1.54 3.88
N THR A 251 -15.26 -0.20 3.87
CA THR A 251 -14.08 0.57 4.30
C THR A 251 -13.98 0.62 5.81
N ILE A 252 -12.93 0.02 6.39
CA ILE A 252 -12.62 0.10 7.83
C ILE A 252 -11.75 1.32 8.11
N TRP A 253 -10.69 1.51 7.32
CA TRP A 253 -9.81 2.67 7.43
C TRP A 253 -9.32 3.12 6.07
N ALA A 254 -9.34 4.42 5.85
CA ALA A 254 -8.75 5.05 4.67
C ALA A 254 -8.09 6.38 5.03
N LEU A 255 -7.09 6.76 4.24
CA LEU A 255 -6.49 8.09 4.29
C LEU A 255 -7.19 8.98 3.29
N ALA A 256 -7.61 10.15 3.75
CA ALA A 256 -8.22 11.15 2.90
C ALA A 256 -7.20 11.72 1.90
N ASN A 257 -7.61 11.85 0.65
CA ASN A 257 -6.90 12.61 -0.36
C ASN A 257 -7.64 13.93 -0.63
N SER A 258 -6.92 14.97 -1.01
CA SER A 258 -7.47 16.25 -1.43
C SER A 258 -6.49 16.98 -2.33
N TYR A 259 -6.95 17.38 -3.50
CA TYR A 259 -6.16 18.20 -4.42
C TYR A 259 -5.85 19.57 -3.84
N SER A 260 -6.84 20.18 -3.17
CA SER A 260 -6.72 21.52 -2.58
C SER A 260 -5.67 21.62 -1.46
N TYR A 261 -5.36 20.50 -0.79
CA TYR A 261 -4.34 20.43 0.26
C TYR A 261 -3.06 19.73 -0.19
N GLU A 262 -2.86 19.54 -1.50
CA GLU A 262 -1.72 18.82 -2.08
C GLU A 262 -1.52 17.39 -1.52
N GLN A 263 -2.62 16.80 -1.04
CA GLN A 263 -2.67 15.44 -0.51
C GLN A 263 -3.40 14.55 -1.54
N PHE A 264 -2.77 14.31 -2.67
CA PHE A 264 -3.32 13.47 -3.74
C PHE A 264 -2.28 12.48 -4.24
N GLN A 265 -2.72 11.50 -5.01
CA GLN A 265 -1.83 10.56 -5.66
C GLN A 265 -1.60 10.96 -7.12
N ALA A 266 -0.34 11.20 -7.48
CA ALA A 266 0.03 11.41 -8.88
C ALA A 266 -0.12 10.10 -9.67
N ILE A 267 -0.92 10.12 -10.74
CA ILE A 267 -1.29 8.90 -11.49
C ILE A 267 -0.88 8.93 -12.97
N LYS A 268 -0.16 9.97 -13.40
CA LYS A 268 0.27 10.14 -14.81
C LYS A 268 0.97 8.91 -15.37
N SER A 269 1.69 8.16 -14.52
CA SER A 269 2.42 6.94 -14.89
C SER A 269 1.51 5.78 -15.31
N PHE A 270 0.26 5.80 -14.88
CA PHE A 270 -0.74 4.74 -15.12
C PHE A 270 -1.71 5.08 -16.25
N VAL A 271 -1.92 6.38 -16.50
CA VAL A 271 -2.83 6.86 -17.54
C VAL A 271 -2.28 6.55 -18.93
N LEU A 272 -3.17 6.15 -19.84
CA LEU A 272 -2.88 5.86 -21.25
C LEU A 272 -2.12 7.02 -21.93
N ARG A 273 -1.21 6.69 -22.84
CA ARG A 273 -0.49 7.69 -23.62
C ARG A 273 -1.40 8.50 -24.53
N THR A 274 -2.40 7.86 -25.12
CA THR A 274 -3.40 8.55 -25.95
C THR A 274 -4.23 9.52 -25.13
N ALA A 275 -4.49 9.22 -23.86
CA ALA A 275 -5.16 10.10 -22.91
C ALA A 275 -4.24 11.16 -22.27
N GLY A 276 -2.99 11.29 -22.70
CA GLY A 276 -2.02 12.30 -22.19
C GLY A 276 -1.13 11.81 -21.06
N GLY A 277 -1.28 10.58 -20.59
CA GLY A 277 -0.40 9.96 -19.61
C GLY A 277 0.92 9.46 -20.19
N THR A 278 1.68 8.71 -19.39
CA THR A 278 2.96 8.13 -19.82
C THR A 278 2.93 6.61 -19.95
N SER A 279 1.91 5.92 -19.41
CA SER A 279 1.75 4.46 -19.45
C SER A 279 3.04 3.71 -19.10
N VAL A 280 3.82 4.27 -18.16
CA VAL A 280 5.16 3.76 -17.83
C VAL A 280 5.10 2.56 -16.89
N ALA A 281 4.08 2.50 -16.06
CA ALA A 281 3.85 1.44 -15.08
C ALA A 281 2.45 0.87 -15.24
N GLN A 282 2.36 -0.45 -15.35
CA GLN A 282 1.12 -1.18 -15.62
C GLN A 282 1.11 -2.52 -14.87
N PRO A 283 -0.04 -3.17 -14.71
CA PRO A 283 -0.10 -4.51 -14.18
C PRO A 283 0.70 -5.50 -15.04
N SER A 284 1.34 -6.47 -14.39
CA SER A 284 2.20 -7.46 -15.05
C SER A 284 1.40 -8.56 -15.75
N TRP A 285 2.08 -9.31 -16.61
CA TRP A 285 1.55 -10.57 -17.16
C TRP A 285 1.40 -11.66 -16.10
N ASP A 286 2.27 -11.66 -15.06
CA ASP A 286 2.15 -12.57 -13.93
C ASP A 286 0.83 -12.38 -13.19
N LEU A 287 0.44 -11.12 -12.96
CA LEU A 287 -0.86 -10.82 -12.35
C LEU A 287 -2.02 -11.21 -13.29
N LEU A 288 -1.91 -10.94 -14.60
CA LEU A 288 -2.94 -11.33 -15.55
C LEU A 288 -3.13 -12.85 -15.57
N ALA A 289 -2.05 -13.61 -15.49
CA ALA A 289 -2.08 -15.08 -15.43
C ALA A 289 -2.71 -15.61 -14.13
N ALA A 290 -2.59 -14.88 -13.02
CA ALA A 290 -3.04 -15.33 -11.70
C ALA A 290 -4.57 -15.41 -11.54
N TYR A 291 -5.35 -14.68 -12.35
CA TYR A 291 -6.81 -14.78 -12.33
C TYR A 291 -7.27 -16.16 -12.80
N GLU A 292 -8.23 -16.75 -12.11
CA GLU A 292 -8.90 -17.99 -12.54
C GLU A 292 -9.81 -17.71 -13.74
N CYS A 293 -10.17 -18.76 -14.47
CA CYS A 293 -11.27 -18.69 -15.42
C CYS A 293 -12.61 -18.76 -14.70
N THR A 294 -13.71 -18.46 -15.40
CA THR A 294 -15.07 -18.45 -14.83
C THR A 294 -15.52 -19.81 -14.30
N ASP A 295 -14.84 -20.90 -14.67
CA ASP A 295 -15.04 -22.24 -14.10
C ASP A 295 -14.25 -22.51 -12.82
N GLY A 296 -13.52 -21.50 -12.29
CA GLY A 296 -12.73 -21.59 -11.06
C GLY A 296 -11.40 -22.30 -11.19
N LYS A 297 -10.97 -22.58 -12.41
CA LYS A 297 -9.69 -23.23 -12.68
C LYS A 297 -8.63 -22.22 -13.12
N ILE A 298 -7.38 -22.53 -12.82
CA ILE A 298 -6.24 -21.77 -13.34
C ILE A 298 -6.11 -21.94 -14.86
N ILE A 299 -5.41 -21.01 -15.49
CA ILE A 299 -5.32 -20.94 -16.97
C ILE A 299 -4.75 -22.19 -17.65
N THR A 300 -3.91 -22.96 -16.94
CA THR A 300 -3.34 -24.22 -17.44
C THR A 300 -4.30 -25.41 -17.36
N GLU A 301 -5.37 -25.30 -16.57
CA GLU A 301 -6.34 -26.38 -16.33
C GLU A 301 -7.71 -26.09 -16.97
N SER A 302 -8.01 -24.83 -17.23
CA SER A 302 -9.31 -24.43 -17.77
C SER A 302 -9.39 -24.57 -19.29
N PRO A 303 -10.36 -25.32 -19.81
CA PRO A 303 -10.61 -25.36 -21.25
C PRO A 303 -11.22 -24.05 -21.81
N LEU A 304 -11.58 -23.11 -20.93
CA LEU A 304 -12.16 -21.82 -21.30
C LEU A 304 -11.08 -20.78 -21.61
N PHE A 305 -9.82 -21.06 -21.25
CA PHE A 305 -8.72 -20.12 -21.44
C PHE A 305 -8.24 -20.13 -22.90
N ASP A 306 -8.04 -18.92 -23.42
CA ASP A 306 -7.44 -18.69 -24.73
C ASP A 306 -6.23 -17.73 -24.56
N PRO A 307 -4.99 -18.18 -24.83
CA PRO A 307 -3.82 -17.30 -24.74
C PRO A 307 -3.84 -16.15 -25.75
N HIS A 308 -4.63 -16.27 -26.83
CA HIS A 308 -4.79 -15.20 -27.82
C HIS A 308 -5.82 -14.14 -27.40
N ASP A 309 -6.68 -14.47 -26.42
CA ASP A 309 -7.61 -13.52 -25.77
C ASP A 309 -7.61 -13.74 -24.24
N PRO A 310 -6.52 -13.40 -23.54
CA PRO A 310 -6.30 -13.76 -22.14
C PRO A 310 -7.22 -13.04 -21.15
N TYR A 311 -8.03 -12.10 -21.62
CA TYR A 311 -9.02 -11.37 -20.82
C TYR A 311 -10.40 -12.04 -20.81
N LYS A 312 -10.67 -12.93 -21.75
CA LYS A 312 -11.96 -13.60 -21.90
C LYS A 312 -12.15 -14.74 -20.93
N ASN A 313 -13.38 -14.94 -20.45
CA ASN A 313 -13.78 -16.02 -19.55
C ASN A 313 -13.01 -16.04 -18.23
N ARG A 314 -12.66 -14.87 -17.69
CA ARG A 314 -11.88 -14.73 -16.46
C ARG A 314 -12.76 -14.33 -15.27
N ASP A 315 -12.26 -14.57 -14.06
CA ASP A 315 -12.79 -13.96 -12.84
C ASP A 315 -13.12 -12.47 -13.09
N PRO A 316 -14.31 -11.99 -12.74
CA PRO A 316 -14.74 -10.61 -13.05
C PRO A 316 -13.78 -9.52 -12.54
N ARG A 317 -13.00 -9.79 -11.47
CA ARG A 317 -11.98 -8.87 -10.95
C ARG A 317 -10.85 -8.64 -11.95
N CYS A 318 -10.63 -9.54 -12.89
CA CYS A 318 -9.67 -9.32 -13.98
C CYS A 318 -10.06 -8.08 -14.81
N ALA A 319 -11.30 -7.98 -15.26
CA ALA A 319 -11.80 -6.82 -16.02
C ALA A 319 -11.93 -5.55 -15.15
N ALA A 320 -12.07 -5.68 -13.83
CA ALA A 320 -12.05 -4.56 -12.91
C ALA A 320 -10.63 -4.05 -12.61
N THR A 321 -9.60 -4.89 -12.79
CA THR A 321 -8.18 -4.54 -12.57
C THR A 321 -7.49 -4.12 -13.85
N PHE A 322 -7.76 -4.80 -14.95
CA PHE A 322 -7.19 -4.55 -16.27
C PHE A 322 -8.21 -3.91 -17.20
N THR A 323 -7.78 -2.95 -17.98
CA THR A 323 -8.58 -2.42 -19.09
C THR A 323 -8.60 -3.45 -20.22
N VAL A 324 -9.76 -4.04 -20.45
CA VAL A 324 -9.94 -5.04 -21.52
C VAL A 324 -9.86 -4.33 -22.87
N PRO A 325 -9.11 -4.88 -23.85
CA PRO A 325 -9.09 -4.33 -25.22
C PRO A 325 -10.50 -4.17 -25.80
N GLY A 326 -10.75 -3.01 -26.43
CA GLY A 326 -12.06 -2.62 -26.96
C GLY A 326 -12.94 -1.85 -25.96
N SER A 327 -12.59 -1.82 -24.65
CA SER A 327 -13.33 -1.03 -23.67
C SER A 327 -12.88 0.44 -23.64
N VAL A 328 -13.76 1.32 -23.13
CA VAL A 328 -13.46 2.75 -22.97
C VAL A 328 -12.90 3.03 -21.59
N ILE A 329 -11.82 3.81 -21.54
CA ILE A 329 -11.21 4.35 -20.32
C ILE A 329 -10.67 5.75 -20.61
N TYR A 330 -10.91 6.72 -19.75
CA TYR A 330 -10.52 8.12 -19.96
C TYR A 330 -11.08 8.72 -21.26
N GLY A 331 -12.25 8.26 -21.70
CA GLY A 331 -12.83 8.64 -22.99
C GLY A 331 -12.11 8.05 -24.21
N ILE A 332 -11.11 7.18 -24.03
CA ILE A 332 -10.36 6.57 -25.13
C ILE A 332 -10.72 5.08 -25.22
N THR A 333 -11.03 4.60 -26.43
CA THR A 333 -11.15 3.17 -26.68
C THR A 333 -9.75 2.55 -26.60
N TYR A 334 -9.52 1.66 -25.65
CA TYR A 334 -8.22 1.00 -25.46
C TYR A 334 -8.05 -0.17 -26.43
N ASP A 335 -7.04 -0.12 -27.25
CA ASP A 335 -6.65 -1.27 -28.09
C ASP A 335 -5.11 -1.32 -28.27
N PRO A 336 -4.40 -2.25 -27.62
CA PRO A 336 -2.96 -2.40 -27.77
C PRO A 336 -2.55 -3.15 -29.05
N SER A 337 -3.51 -3.64 -29.85
CA SER A 337 -3.26 -4.40 -31.08
C SER A 337 -2.39 -3.61 -32.07
N PRO A 338 -1.42 -4.24 -32.72
CA PRO A 338 -0.60 -3.58 -33.75
C PRO A 338 -1.39 -3.18 -35.01
N LEU A 339 -2.61 -3.67 -35.18
CA LEU A 339 -3.50 -3.29 -36.27
C LEU A 339 -4.26 -1.99 -35.98
N ALA A 340 -4.50 -1.65 -34.72
CA ALA A 340 -5.24 -0.47 -34.30
C ALA A 340 -4.36 0.78 -34.33
N LYS A 341 -4.11 1.36 -35.51
CA LYS A 341 -3.28 2.58 -35.67
C LYS A 341 -3.99 3.85 -35.24
N THR A 342 -5.32 3.83 -35.33
CA THR A 342 -6.21 4.89 -34.81
C THR A 342 -7.23 4.26 -33.90
N ILE A 343 -7.77 5.04 -32.97
CA ILE A 343 -8.81 4.66 -32.01
C ILE A 343 -9.76 5.83 -31.77
N LEU A 344 -10.97 5.51 -31.33
CA LEU A 344 -11.99 6.51 -31.04
C LEU A 344 -11.69 7.24 -29.72
N ASP A 345 -11.59 8.56 -29.78
CA ASP A 345 -11.73 9.46 -28.64
C ASP A 345 -13.22 9.81 -28.49
N THR A 346 -13.87 9.20 -27.51
CA THR A 346 -15.32 9.35 -27.31
C THR A 346 -15.71 10.72 -26.80
N TRP A 347 -14.80 11.51 -26.21
CA TRP A 347 -15.07 12.87 -25.76
C TRP A 347 -15.19 13.83 -26.94
N ASN A 348 -14.36 13.62 -27.97
CA ASN A 348 -14.33 14.45 -29.16
C ASN A 348 -15.15 13.86 -30.33
N GLY A 349 -15.56 12.59 -30.23
CA GLY A 349 -16.27 11.86 -31.27
C GLY A 349 -15.42 11.65 -32.53
N SER A 350 -14.10 11.61 -32.42
CA SER A 350 -13.18 11.54 -33.55
C SER A 350 -12.12 10.45 -33.39
N GLU A 351 -11.63 9.95 -34.51
CA GLU A 351 -10.48 9.07 -34.59
C GLU A 351 -9.20 9.84 -34.25
N VAL A 352 -8.38 9.29 -33.35
CA VAL A 352 -7.08 9.84 -32.97
C VAL A 352 -5.98 8.80 -33.15
N LYS A 353 -4.73 9.25 -33.29
CA LYS A 353 -3.57 8.35 -33.38
C LYS A 353 -3.46 7.53 -32.09
N ASN A 354 -3.44 6.20 -32.24
CA ASN A 354 -3.30 5.29 -31.11
C ASN A 354 -1.84 5.25 -30.62
N LYS A 355 -1.55 5.92 -29.51
CA LYS A 355 -0.22 5.90 -28.87
C LYS A 355 -0.06 4.74 -27.87
N ASP A 356 -1.08 3.89 -27.70
CA ASP A 356 -1.08 2.78 -26.76
C ASP A 356 -0.77 1.43 -27.41
N THR A 357 -0.50 1.41 -28.71
CA THR A 357 0.04 0.25 -29.41
C THR A 357 1.53 0.39 -29.72
N LYS A 358 2.30 -0.67 -29.50
CA LYS A 358 3.74 -0.75 -29.79
C LYS A 358 4.08 -0.58 -31.26
N ALA A 359 3.12 -0.81 -32.15
CA ALA A 359 3.28 -0.58 -33.60
C ALA A 359 3.37 0.90 -33.97
N VAL A 360 2.82 1.80 -33.15
CA VAL A 360 2.74 3.24 -33.40
C VAL A 360 3.69 4.03 -32.52
N ASP A 361 3.76 3.71 -31.22
CA ASP A 361 4.58 4.40 -30.24
C ASP A 361 5.42 3.41 -29.43
N VAL A 362 6.76 3.59 -29.46
CA VAL A 362 7.70 2.75 -28.69
C VAL A 362 7.51 2.88 -27.18
N TYR A 363 6.89 3.96 -26.74
CA TYR A 363 6.55 4.22 -25.34
C TYR A 363 5.14 3.78 -24.92
N ALA A 364 4.41 3.09 -25.80
CA ALA A 364 3.18 2.41 -25.42
C ALA A 364 3.44 1.43 -24.26
N SER A 365 2.39 0.97 -23.58
CA SER A 365 2.51 -0.12 -22.61
C SER A 365 3.27 -1.28 -23.26
N TYR A 366 4.43 -1.64 -22.70
CA TYR A 366 5.30 -2.62 -23.33
C TYR A 366 4.72 -4.05 -23.25
N ASN A 367 3.86 -4.33 -22.27
CA ASN A 367 3.20 -5.61 -22.10
C ASN A 367 1.75 -5.64 -22.63
N GLY A 368 1.27 -4.55 -23.23
CA GLY A 368 -0.10 -4.48 -23.73
C GLY A 368 -1.19 -4.48 -22.65
N CYS A 369 -0.82 -4.28 -21.37
CA CYS A 369 -1.75 -4.14 -20.27
C CYS A 369 -1.98 -2.67 -19.91
N CYS A 370 -3.14 -2.38 -19.34
CA CYS A 370 -3.48 -1.06 -18.82
C CYS A 370 -4.28 -1.22 -17.52
N LEU A 371 -3.88 -0.47 -16.48
CA LEU A 371 -4.57 -0.44 -15.21
C LEU A 371 -5.98 0.16 -15.37
N ARG A 372 -7.00 -0.52 -14.82
CA ARG A 372 -8.38 -0.04 -14.71
C ARG A 372 -8.80 0.23 -13.27
N LYS A 373 -8.27 -0.51 -12.30
CA LYS A 373 -8.69 -0.42 -10.90
C LYS A 373 -8.60 1.01 -10.38
N GLY A 374 -9.71 1.54 -9.89
CA GLY A 374 -9.82 2.91 -9.38
C GLY A 374 -9.74 4.01 -10.43
N ALA A 375 -9.61 3.66 -11.71
CA ALA A 375 -9.52 4.64 -12.79
C ALA A 375 -10.83 5.41 -12.96
N GLN A 376 -10.71 6.72 -13.12
CA GLN A 376 -11.82 7.66 -13.34
C GLN A 376 -11.52 8.57 -14.53
N ASP A 377 -12.54 9.00 -15.24
CA ASP A 377 -12.38 9.84 -16.44
C ASP A 377 -11.68 11.17 -16.15
N GLU A 378 -11.85 11.73 -14.94
CA GLU A 378 -11.16 12.94 -14.49
C GLU A 378 -9.64 12.81 -14.48
N TRP A 379 -9.10 11.60 -14.41
CA TRP A 379 -7.66 11.36 -14.45
C TRP A 379 -7.01 11.81 -15.76
N ARG A 380 -7.78 11.85 -16.85
CA ARG A 380 -7.30 12.36 -18.14
C ARG A 380 -6.84 13.81 -18.05
N GLU A 381 -7.58 14.64 -17.32
CA GLU A 381 -7.30 16.08 -17.18
C GLU A 381 -6.43 16.38 -15.97
N LEU A 382 -6.81 15.85 -14.80
CA LEU A 382 -6.16 16.17 -13.53
C LEU A 382 -4.83 15.42 -13.33
N GLN A 383 -4.70 14.22 -13.92
CA GLN A 383 -3.57 13.30 -13.70
C GLN A 383 -3.25 13.07 -12.22
N ALA A 384 -4.27 13.17 -11.38
CA ALA A 384 -4.23 13.01 -9.93
C ALA A 384 -5.46 12.25 -9.45
N ASN A 385 -5.32 11.47 -8.38
CA ASN A 385 -6.39 10.73 -7.73
C ASN A 385 -6.68 11.35 -6.36
N GLU A 386 -7.93 11.77 -6.15
CA GLU A 386 -8.45 12.29 -4.87
C GLU A 386 -9.27 11.26 -4.09
N ASN A 387 -9.49 10.06 -4.62
CA ASN A 387 -10.21 9.05 -3.86
C ASN A 387 -9.44 8.72 -2.58
N PRO A 388 -10.14 8.46 -1.45
CA PRO A 388 -9.50 8.02 -0.24
C PRO A 388 -8.65 6.77 -0.49
N GLN A 389 -7.43 6.76 0.01
CA GLN A 389 -6.59 5.57 -0.03
C GLN A 389 -7.09 4.56 1.00
N ILE A 390 -7.69 3.47 0.56
CA ILE A 390 -8.16 2.41 1.45
C ILE A 390 -6.97 1.70 2.09
N MET A 391 -6.84 1.80 3.40
CA MET A 391 -5.79 1.16 4.19
C MET A 391 -6.20 -0.22 4.69
N VAL A 392 -7.46 -0.35 5.09
CA VAL A 392 -8.05 -1.62 5.56
C VAL A 392 -9.50 -1.68 5.11
N ARG A 393 -9.92 -2.84 4.60
CA ARG A 393 -11.31 -3.12 4.23
C ARG A 393 -11.77 -4.51 4.68
N TYR A 394 -13.06 -4.72 4.76
CA TYR A 394 -13.66 -5.90 5.36
C TYR A 394 -13.27 -7.22 4.68
N ALA A 395 -13.04 -7.21 3.36
CA ALA A 395 -12.51 -8.39 2.67
C ALA A 395 -11.15 -8.85 3.24
N ASP A 396 -10.28 -7.92 3.68
CA ASP A 396 -9.00 -8.29 4.30
C ASP A 396 -9.21 -8.97 5.65
N VAL A 397 -10.19 -8.50 6.43
CA VAL A 397 -10.57 -9.14 7.70
C VAL A 397 -11.07 -10.57 7.48
N LEU A 398 -11.96 -10.77 6.50
CA LEU A 398 -12.47 -12.10 6.16
C LEU A 398 -11.37 -13.07 5.73
N LEU A 399 -10.46 -12.59 4.85
CA LEU A 399 -9.38 -13.44 4.33
C LEU A 399 -8.24 -13.64 5.34
N MET A 400 -7.93 -12.67 6.22
CA MET A 400 -6.99 -12.89 7.34
C MET A 400 -7.56 -13.88 8.36
N TRP A 401 -8.84 -13.80 8.66
CA TRP A 401 -9.51 -14.74 9.54
C TRP A 401 -9.48 -16.17 8.96
N ALA A 402 -9.85 -16.33 7.68
CA ALA A 402 -9.81 -17.62 7.00
C ALA A 402 -8.38 -18.20 6.97
N GLU A 403 -7.38 -17.37 6.61
CA GLU A 403 -5.98 -17.77 6.59
C GLU A 403 -5.50 -18.25 7.95
N SER A 404 -5.80 -17.50 9.02
CA SER A 404 -5.39 -17.85 10.37
C SER A 404 -5.93 -19.23 10.79
N ARG A 405 -7.15 -19.55 10.43
CA ARG A 405 -7.76 -20.86 10.71
C ARG A 405 -7.17 -21.99 9.85
N ILE A 406 -6.90 -21.69 8.58
CA ILE A 406 -6.25 -22.65 7.66
C ILE A 406 -4.85 -22.99 8.19
N GLU A 407 -4.05 -21.99 8.58
CA GLU A 407 -2.68 -22.23 9.07
C GLU A 407 -2.65 -23.01 10.39
N GLN A 408 -3.65 -22.84 11.25
CA GLN A 408 -3.84 -23.60 12.47
C GLN A 408 -4.48 -25.00 12.24
N ASN A 409 -4.81 -25.35 11.00
CA ASN A 409 -5.57 -26.54 10.64
C ASN A 409 -6.92 -26.65 11.38
N ASN A 410 -7.56 -25.50 11.64
CA ASN A 410 -8.87 -25.38 12.29
C ASN A 410 -9.93 -25.06 11.23
N ILE A 411 -10.13 -25.99 10.31
CA ILE A 411 -10.94 -25.79 9.10
C ILE A 411 -12.36 -26.33 9.32
N ASP A 412 -13.34 -25.47 9.08
CA ASP A 412 -14.77 -25.80 9.04
C ASP A 412 -15.49 -24.99 7.95
N TYR A 413 -16.80 -25.17 7.85
CA TYR A 413 -17.62 -24.47 6.84
C TYR A 413 -17.56 -22.94 6.95
N SER A 414 -17.28 -22.37 8.11
CA SER A 414 -17.19 -20.92 8.26
C SER A 414 -15.95 -20.34 7.55
N VAL A 415 -14.86 -21.12 7.45
CA VAL A 415 -13.68 -20.76 6.67
C VAL A 415 -14.04 -20.66 5.19
N LEU A 416 -14.78 -21.67 4.69
CA LEU A 416 -15.25 -21.65 3.30
C LEU A 416 -16.23 -20.49 3.05
N ASP A 417 -17.13 -20.23 4.01
CA ASP A 417 -18.08 -19.14 3.90
C ASP A 417 -17.39 -17.78 3.80
N ALA A 418 -16.37 -17.51 4.61
CA ALA A 418 -15.60 -16.26 4.54
C ALA A 418 -14.92 -16.06 3.18
N MET A 419 -14.31 -17.11 2.62
CA MET A 419 -13.71 -17.06 1.29
C MET A 419 -14.78 -16.91 0.20
N ASN A 420 -15.89 -17.64 0.34
CA ASN A 420 -16.98 -17.62 -0.63
C ASN A 420 -17.78 -16.31 -0.64
N GLN A 421 -17.88 -15.60 0.48
CA GLN A 421 -18.44 -14.24 0.49
C GLN A 421 -17.65 -13.30 -0.45
N VAL A 422 -16.31 -13.35 -0.38
CA VAL A 422 -15.45 -12.53 -1.25
C VAL A 422 -15.60 -12.94 -2.71
N ARG A 423 -15.63 -14.25 -3.01
CA ARG A 423 -15.82 -14.76 -4.38
C ARG A 423 -17.19 -14.43 -4.94
N ALA A 424 -18.26 -14.69 -4.20
CA ALA A 424 -19.63 -14.40 -4.65
C ALA A 424 -19.81 -12.92 -4.97
N ARG A 425 -19.27 -12.01 -4.13
CA ARG A 425 -19.26 -10.57 -4.39
C ARG A 425 -18.58 -10.24 -5.72
N ALA A 426 -17.44 -10.87 -6.03
CA ALA A 426 -16.73 -10.65 -7.29
C ALA A 426 -17.58 -11.02 -8.52
N TYR A 427 -18.44 -12.03 -8.37
CA TYR A 427 -19.38 -12.47 -9.40
C TYR A 427 -20.75 -11.75 -9.35
N GLY A 428 -20.96 -10.83 -8.40
CA GLY A 428 -22.21 -10.08 -8.25
C GLY A 428 -23.41 -10.94 -7.87
N VAL A 429 -23.19 -12.03 -7.12
CA VAL A 429 -24.22 -13.00 -6.73
C VAL A 429 -24.26 -13.21 -5.22
N ASP A 430 -25.39 -13.74 -4.72
CA ASP A 430 -25.48 -14.13 -3.30
C ASP A 430 -24.57 -15.33 -3.01
N VAL A 431 -23.92 -15.34 -1.85
CA VAL A 431 -23.00 -16.41 -1.43
C VAL A 431 -23.64 -17.80 -1.44
N LYS A 432 -24.97 -17.87 -1.26
CA LYS A 432 -25.75 -19.14 -1.29
C LYS A 432 -25.96 -19.68 -2.70
N GLU A 433 -25.75 -18.85 -3.73
CA GLU A 433 -25.93 -19.23 -5.13
C GLU A 433 -24.68 -19.93 -5.71
N THR A 434 -24.19 -20.94 -5.02
CA THR A 434 -22.93 -21.64 -5.31
C THR A 434 -22.83 -22.24 -6.72
N ALA A 435 -23.92 -22.36 -7.44
CA ALA A 435 -23.92 -22.77 -8.86
C ALA A 435 -23.60 -21.62 -9.83
N LYS A 436 -23.60 -20.36 -9.37
CA LYS A 436 -23.38 -19.18 -10.20
C LYS A 436 -21.96 -18.60 -10.13
N TYR A 437 -21.14 -19.12 -9.24
CA TYR A 437 -19.73 -18.75 -9.11
C TYR A 437 -18.90 -19.96 -8.70
N PRO A 438 -17.58 -19.97 -8.89
CA PRO A 438 -16.71 -21.10 -8.52
C PRO A 438 -16.49 -21.13 -7.00
N ALA A 439 -17.48 -21.66 -6.26
CA ALA A 439 -17.42 -21.75 -4.81
C ALA A 439 -16.31 -22.68 -4.33
N VAL A 440 -15.56 -22.25 -3.30
CA VAL A 440 -14.59 -23.09 -2.60
C VAL A 440 -15.34 -24.15 -1.79
N SER A 441 -14.98 -25.41 -1.97
CA SER A 441 -15.67 -26.55 -1.33
C SER A 441 -14.72 -27.57 -0.69
N THR A 442 -13.41 -27.51 -0.95
CA THR A 442 -12.41 -28.39 -0.35
C THR A 442 -12.21 -28.06 1.15
N MET A 443 -11.88 -29.06 1.93
CA MET A 443 -11.46 -28.94 3.34
C MET A 443 -9.97 -29.33 3.52
N ASP A 444 -9.27 -29.62 2.43
CA ASP A 444 -7.85 -29.94 2.49
C ASP A 444 -7.03 -28.67 2.75
N GLN A 445 -6.22 -28.70 3.80
CA GLN A 445 -5.43 -27.53 4.24
C GLN A 445 -4.48 -27.03 3.16
N SER A 446 -3.80 -27.94 2.45
CA SER A 446 -2.82 -27.59 1.44
C SER A 446 -3.49 -26.92 0.24
N GLU A 447 -4.60 -27.46 -0.23
CA GLU A 447 -5.36 -26.88 -1.33
C GLU A 447 -6.02 -25.55 -0.93
N LEU A 448 -6.59 -25.46 0.27
CA LEU A 448 -7.16 -24.19 0.79
C LEU A 448 -6.11 -23.08 0.88
N ARG A 449 -4.89 -23.42 1.31
CA ARG A 449 -3.78 -22.47 1.36
C ARG A 449 -3.46 -21.91 -0.02
N LYS A 450 -3.39 -22.75 -1.05
CA LYS A 450 -3.15 -22.32 -2.44
C LYS A 450 -4.29 -21.43 -2.96
N ILE A 451 -5.53 -21.87 -2.73
CA ILE A 451 -6.72 -21.11 -3.14
C ILE A 451 -6.76 -19.75 -2.42
N LEU A 452 -6.53 -19.72 -1.09
CA LEU A 452 -6.52 -18.48 -0.31
C LEU A 452 -5.43 -17.50 -0.78
N ARG A 453 -4.21 -17.97 -1.01
CA ARG A 453 -3.10 -17.13 -1.50
C ARG A 453 -3.42 -16.51 -2.85
N ARG A 454 -4.05 -17.26 -3.75
CA ARG A 454 -4.53 -16.75 -5.03
C ARG A 454 -5.69 -15.78 -4.84
N GLU A 455 -6.66 -16.11 -3.98
CA GLU A 455 -7.78 -15.25 -3.65
C GLU A 455 -7.30 -13.89 -3.13
N ARG A 456 -6.35 -13.88 -2.19
CA ARG A 456 -5.75 -12.64 -1.69
C ARG A 456 -5.04 -11.85 -2.79
N ARG A 457 -4.29 -12.53 -3.68
CA ARG A 457 -3.58 -11.87 -4.78
C ARG A 457 -4.53 -11.13 -5.71
N VAL A 458 -5.59 -11.78 -6.17
CA VAL A 458 -6.53 -11.19 -7.13
C VAL A 458 -7.48 -10.18 -6.48
N GLU A 459 -7.88 -10.41 -5.23
CA GLU A 459 -8.72 -9.50 -4.46
C GLU A 459 -7.99 -8.18 -4.15
N PHE A 460 -6.73 -8.26 -3.70
CA PHE A 460 -5.95 -7.09 -3.30
C PHE A 460 -4.94 -6.63 -4.36
N ALA A 461 -5.14 -7.03 -5.62
CA ALA A 461 -4.31 -6.56 -6.72
C ALA A 461 -4.21 -5.03 -6.73
N TRP A 462 -3.00 -4.49 -6.74
CA TRP A 462 -2.71 -3.06 -6.75
C TRP A 462 -3.24 -2.26 -5.52
N GLU A 463 -3.38 -2.94 -4.37
CA GLU A 463 -3.68 -2.30 -3.08
C GLU A 463 -2.49 -2.31 -2.11
N GLY A 464 -1.30 -2.66 -2.60
CA GLY A 464 -0.08 -2.69 -1.79
C GLY A 464 -0.01 -3.82 -0.77
N ARG A 465 -0.77 -4.91 -0.95
CA ARG A 465 -0.79 -6.06 -0.02
C ARG A 465 0.19 -7.15 -0.44
N ARG A 466 0.38 -7.38 -1.73
CA ARG A 466 1.21 -8.45 -2.29
C ARG A 466 2.62 -8.48 -1.72
N PHE A 467 3.27 -7.33 -1.55
CA PHE A 467 4.63 -7.24 -0.99
C PHE A 467 4.75 -7.86 0.41
N PHE A 468 3.81 -7.56 1.30
CA PHE A 468 3.80 -8.10 2.66
C PHE A 468 3.40 -9.58 2.67
N ASP A 469 2.45 -9.99 1.85
CA ASP A 469 2.02 -11.37 1.70
C ASP A 469 3.16 -12.26 1.18
N LEU A 470 3.87 -11.85 0.13
CA LEU A 470 5.03 -12.58 -0.40
C LEU A 470 6.11 -12.81 0.66
N ARG A 471 6.40 -11.80 1.48
CA ARG A 471 7.44 -11.90 2.51
C ARG A 471 7.04 -12.86 3.63
N ARG A 472 5.82 -12.72 4.17
CA ARG A 472 5.36 -13.60 5.25
C ARG A 472 5.07 -15.04 4.80
N TRP A 473 4.80 -15.27 3.53
CA TRP A 473 4.68 -16.62 2.95
C TRP A 473 6.02 -17.24 2.54
N GLY A 474 7.13 -16.50 2.66
CA GLY A 474 8.45 -16.96 2.22
C GLY A 474 8.61 -17.06 0.70
N LEU A 475 7.77 -16.35 -0.06
CA LEU A 475 7.72 -16.41 -1.53
C LEU A 475 8.42 -15.22 -2.21
N TYR A 476 9.03 -14.31 -1.45
CA TYR A 476 9.63 -13.09 -2.01
C TYR A 476 10.82 -13.39 -2.93
N GLU A 477 11.67 -14.37 -2.58
CA GLU A 477 12.75 -14.84 -3.45
C GLU A 477 12.23 -15.32 -4.80
N LYS A 478 11.16 -16.11 -4.78
CA LYS A 478 10.52 -16.62 -5.98
C LYS A 478 9.95 -15.49 -6.84
N ALA A 479 9.26 -14.53 -6.25
CA ALA A 479 8.77 -13.34 -6.94
C ALA A 479 9.90 -12.53 -7.60
N CYS A 480 11.07 -12.43 -6.94
CA CYS A 480 12.26 -11.79 -7.51
C CYS A 480 12.97 -12.63 -8.59
N SER A 481 12.51 -13.84 -8.89
CA SER A 481 13.01 -14.66 -9.99
C SER A 481 12.20 -14.48 -11.28
N HIS A 482 11.00 -13.88 -11.18
CA HIS A 482 10.11 -13.62 -12.31
C HIS A 482 10.41 -12.23 -12.91
N HIS A 483 10.71 -12.19 -14.21
CA HIS A 483 11.12 -10.97 -14.90
C HIS A 483 9.94 -10.22 -15.51
N TYR A 484 10.16 -8.95 -15.87
CA TYR A 484 9.18 -8.21 -16.65
C TYR A 484 9.27 -8.59 -18.11
N TYR A 485 8.21 -9.19 -18.64
CA TYR A 485 8.06 -9.55 -20.03
C TYR A 485 7.07 -8.66 -20.75
N GLY A 486 7.19 -8.60 -22.08
CA GLY A 486 6.26 -7.83 -22.89
C GLY A 486 6.42 -8.08 -24.38
N LEU A 487 5.68 -7.31 -25.14
CA LEU A 487 5.54 -7.42 -26.58
C LEU A 487 6.77 -6.86 -27.31
N PRO A 488 7.14 -7.41 -28.48
CA PRO A 488 8.14 -6.80 -29.36
C PRO A 488 7.75 -5.39 -29.80
N ASN A 489 8.70 -4.62 -30.34
CA ASN A 489 8.47 -3.24 -30.76
C ASN A 489 8.25 -3.12 -32.28
N LYS A 490 7.52 -2.07 -32.68
CA LYS A 490 7.39 -1.61 -34.08
C LYS A 490 7.07 -2.75 -35.07
N ASP A 491 7.90 -2.93 -36.10
CA ASP A 491 7.69 -3.96 -37.12
C ASP A 491 7.72 -5.39 -36.56
N ALA A 492 8.48 -5.61 -35.49
CA ALA A 492 8.53 -6.91 -34.83
C ALA A 492 7.20 -7.29 -34.17
N VAL A 493 6.46 -6.33 -33.56
CA VAL A 493 5.15 -6.61 -32.98
C VAL A 493 4.11 -6.88 -34.07
N LYS A 494 4.23 -6.21 -35.23
CA LYS A 494 3.36 -6.53 -36.36
C LYS A 494 3.60 -7.94 -36.89
N LYS A 495 4.87 -8.33 -37.09
CA LYS A 495 5.24 -9.68 -37.49
C LYS A 495 4.79 -10.72 -36.47
N TYR A 496 4.91 -10.42 -35.18
CA TYR A 496 4.43 -11.25 -34.10
C TYR A 496 2.91 -11.52 -34.22
N TYR A 497 2.13 -10.47 -34.47
CA TYR A 497 0.69 -10.56 -34.71
C TYR A 497 0.37 -11.36 -35.99
N ASP A 498 1.02 -11.02 -37.10
CA ASP A 498 0.79 -11.68 -38.42
C ASP A 498 1.09 -13.18 -38.36
N ASN A 499 2.00 -13.60 -37.49
CA ASN A 499 2.32 -15.01 -37.24
C ASN A 499 1.34 -15.71 -36.28
N GLY A 500 0.29 -15.07 -35.84
CA GLY A 500 -0.72 -15.65 -34.94
C GLY A 500 -0.28 -15.77 -33.48
N ASN A 501 0.73 -14.99 -33.03
CA ASN A 501 1.24 -15.07 -31.66
C ASN A 501 0.53 -14.10 -30.68
N TRP A 502 -0.34 -13.24 -31.18
CA TRP A 502 -1.08 -12.27 -30.36
C TRP A 502 -2.18 -12.97 -29.54
N PHE A 503 -2.43 -12.68 -28.23
CA PHE A 503 -1.74 -11.80 -27.28
C PHE A 503 -0.52 -12.49 -26.65
N TRP A 504 -0.66 -13.76 -26.25
CA TRP A 504 0.39 -14.70 -25.91
C TRP A 504 0.45 -15.83 -26.95
N PRO A 505 1.64 -16.31 -27.33
CA PRO A 505 1.76 -17.38 -28.34
C PRO A 505 1.12 -18.70 -27.92
N TYR A 506 1.14 -18.95 -26.60
CA TYR A 506 0.57 -20.13 -25.93
C TYR A 506 0.38 -19.82 -24.43
N THR A 507 -0.29 -20.72 -23.73
CA THR A 507 -0.51 -20.61 -22.28
C THR A 507 0.82 -20.74 -21.54
N PRO A 508 1.19 -19.79 -20.64
CA PRO A 508 2.34 -19.98 -19.76
C PRO A 508 2.05 -21.08 -18.73
N GLU A 509 3.09 -21.80 -18.30
CA GLU A 509 2.97 -22.72 -17.17
C GLU A 509 2.74 -21.95 -15.87
N ILE A 510 1.94 -22.52 -14.96
CA ILE A 510 1.71 -21.99 -13.62
C ILE A 510 2.26 -22.99 -12.62
N ASP A 511 3.14 -22.54 -11.75
CA ASP A 511 3.68 -23.39 -10.70
C ASP A 511 2.73 -23.57 -9.49
N GLU A 512 3.17 -24.39 -8.53
CA GLU A 512 2.39 -24.73 -7.34
C GLU A 512 2.06 -23.54 -6.41
N ASP A 513 2.85 -22.45 -6.50
CA ASP A 513 2.64 -21.21 -5.73
C ASP A 513 1.88 -20.13 -6.53
N GLY A 514 1.49 -20.44 -7.77
CA GLY A 514 0.70 -19.58 -8.64
C GLY A 514 1.51 -18.54 -9.41
N PHE A 515 2.80 -18.77 -9.65
CA PHE A 515 3.63 -17.93 -10.51
C PHE A 515 3.62 -18.44 -11.96
N ALA A 516 3.59 -17.51 -12.91
CA ALA A 516 3.58 -17.84 -14.34
C ALA A 516 4.99 -17.85 -14.92
N ASP A 517 5.33 -18.88 -15.70
CA ASP A 517 6.62 -18.99 -16.40
C ASP A 517 6.50 -18.62 -17.88
N PHE A 518 7.10 -17.50 -18.24
CA PHE A 518 7.21 -16.99 -19.61
C PHE A 518 8.58 -17.29 -20.27
N THR A 519 9.47 -18.00 -19.58
CA THR A 519 10.86 -18.25 -20.04
C THR A 519 10.90 -18.98 -21.38
N LYS A 520 9.97 -19.92 -21.60
CA LYS A 520 9.90 -20.63 -22.88
C LYS A 520 9.57 -19.67 -24.03
N MET A 521 8.62 -18.75 -23.86
CA MET A 521 8.27 -17.76 -24.90
C MET A 521 9.45 -16.84 -25.22
N GLU A 522 10.25 -16.48 -24.22
CA GLU A 522 11.47 -15.69 -24.41
C GLU A 522 12.55 -16.48 -25.17
N ASN A 523 12.81 -17.73 -24.78
CA ASN A 523 13.80 -18.59 -25.43
C ASN A 523 13.44 -18.89 -26.90
N ASP A 524 12.15 -18.97 -27.20
CA ASP A 524 11.63 -19.09 -28.57
C ASP A 524 11.75 -17.75 -29.36
N GLY A 525 12.21 -16.65 -28.72
CA GLY A 525 12.37 -15.34 -29.35
C GLY A 525 11.06 -14.63 -29.65
N LEU A 526 9.96 -14.99 -28.99
CA LEU A 526 8.61 -14.49 -29.26
C LEU A 526 8.26 -13.26 -28.44
N ILE A 527 8.81 -13.13 -27.24
CA ILE A 527 8.58 -12.02 -26.33
C ILE A 527 9.90 -11.35 -25.93
N VAL A 528 9.83 -10.22 -25.26
CA VAL A 528 11.00 -9.43 -24.85
C VAL A 528 11.02 -9.29 -23.33
N ARG A 529 12.20 -9.50 -22.74
CA ARG A 529 12.47 -9.19 -21.34
C ARG A 529 12.77 -7.70 -21.21
N TYR A 530 11.95 -6.97 -20.50
CA TYR A 530 12.09 -5.53 -20.27
C TYR A 530 12.72 -5.16 -18.94
N GLY A 531 12.61 -6.02 -17.93
CA GLY A 531 13.20 -5.81 -16.62
C GLY A 531 13.72 -7.10 -16.02
N ILE A 532 14.92 -7.04 -15.47
CA ILE A 532 15.60 -8.19 -14.86
C ILE A 532 15.45 -8.08 -13.35
N HIS A 533 14.72 -9.01 -12.76
CA HIS A 533 14.70 -9.21 -11.31
C HIS A 533 15.88 -10.08 -10.89
N LYS A 534 16.38 -9.85 -9.69
CA LYS A 534 17.45 -10.64 -9.10
C LYS A 534 17.29 -10.60 -7.58
N PHE A 535 17.02 -11.73 -6.99
CA PHE A 535 16.96 -11.82 -5.54
C PHE A 535 18.33 -11.58 -4.90
N ASP A 536 18.30 -10.84 -3.79
CA ASP A 536 19.39 -10.74 -2.85
C ASP A 536 18.78 -10.80 -1.43
N SER A 537 19.26 -11.70 -0.60
CA SER A 537 18.69 -11.94 0.74
C SER A 537 18.70 -10.72 1.64
N LYS A 538 19.60 -9.74 1.41
CA LYS A 538 19.57 -8.46 2.13
C LYS A 538 18.23 -7.72 1.95
N CYS A 539 17.57 -7.87 0.78
CA CYS A 539 16.29 -7.23 0.45
C CYS A 539 15.09 -7.74 1.26
N LEU A 540 15.27 -8.77 2.09
CA LEU A 540 14.26 -9.20 3.06
C LEU A 540 14.08 -8.19 4.20
N LEU A 541 15.07 -7.34 4.48
CA LEU A 541 14.93 -6.18 5.35
C LEU A 541 15.35 -4.92 4.57
N PHE A 542 14.82 -3.79 4.95
CA PHE A 542 15.26 -2.52 4.38
C PHE A 542 16.60 -2.10 4.98
N PRO A 543 17.44 -1.39 4.24
CA PRO A 543 18.65 -0.80 4.81
C PRO A 543 18.29 0.30 5.81
N ILE A 544 19.05 0.38 6.90
CA ILE A 544 19.06 1.59 7.73
C ILE A 544 19.74 2.69 6.90
N PRO A 545 19.19 3.92 6.86
CA PRO A 545 19.75 4.98 6.05
C PRO A 545 21.21 5.27 6.40
N GLU A 546 22.06 5.43 5.38
CA GLU A 546 23.48 5.67 5.56
C GLU A 546 23.78 6.86 6.50
N LYS A 547 23.01 7.95 6.38
CA LYS A 547 23.19 9.14 7.23
C LYS A 547 22.97 8.85 8.70
N GLU A 548 21.99 8.00 9.03
CA GLU A 548 21.70 7.63 10.42
C GLU A 548 22.86 6.81 11.02
N VAL A 549 23.40 5.85 10.26
CA VAL A 549 24.55 5.04 10.67
C VAL A 549 25.82 5.87 10.80
N LEU A 550 26.03 6.87 9.93
CA LEU A 550 27.18 7.75 9.99
C LEU A 550 27.16 8.68 11.22
N ILE A 551 25.97 9.14 11.62
CA ILE A 551 25.79 10.05 12.77
C ILE A 551 25.84 9.26 14.09
N ASN A 552 25.11 8.13 14.16
CA ASN A 552 25.02 7.29 15.35
C ASN A 552 25.83 6.01 15.19
N LYS A 553 26.98 5.95 15.84
CA LYS A 553 27.92 4.80 15.75
C LYS A 553 27.43 3.54 16.46
N ASN A 554 26.41 3.66 17.32
CA ASN A 554 25.77 2.52 18.00
C ASN A 554 24.68 1.88 17.13
N LEU A 555 24.39 2.47 15.96
CA LEU A 555 23.38 1.98 15.04
C LEU A 555 24.01 1.07 13.99
N GLU A 556 23.93 -0.22 14.21
CA GLU A 556 24.44 -1.24 13.28
C GLU A 556 23.50 -1.39 12.06
N GLN A 557 24.10 -1.58 10.89
CA GLN A 557 23.40 -1.79 9.64
C GLN A 557 22.77 -3.19 9.58
N ASN A 558 21.69 -3.35 8.80
CA ASN A 558 21.15 -4.65 8.47
C ASN A 558 22.13 -5.47 7.60
N PRO A 559 22.16 -6.81 7.77
CA PRO A 559 23.10 -7.67 7.05
C PRO A 559 23.05 -7.49 5.53
N GLY A 560 24.21 -7.37 4.90
CA GLY A 560 24.36 -7.30 3.45
C GLY A 560 24.33 -5.89 2.85
N TYR A 561 24.11 -4.84 3.67
CA TYR A 561 24.14 -3.43 3.24
C TYR A 561 25.42 -2.71 3.64
#